data_946d6cd53c38cd27acd0a6d30aa3dac9
#
_entry.id   946d6cd53c38cd27acd0a6d30aa3dac9
#
_cell.length_a   1.000
_cell.length_b   1.000
_cell.length_c   1.000
_cell.angle_alpha   90.00
_cell.angle_beta   90.00
_cell.angle_gamma   90.00
#
_symmetry.space_group_name_H-M   'P 1'
#
loop_
_entity.id
_entity.type
_entity.pdbx_description
1 polymer ?
#
loop_
_entity_poly.entity_id
_entity_poly.type
_entity_poly.pdbx_seq_one_letter_code
_entity_poly.pdbx_strand_id
1 'polypeptide(L)'
;MEHRSNNALTYKHIKEPTNEILKYIDDRRKGIVNSLRTRWSKFNRQCMGGIEPNVIYTIAGISGCGKSSFVNSLETDLFDLNPKGNFVVLSFNFEMLSSKQVGRKLSYALKKTTTELYSGTKELKLSDSDYEEIVNQAKKLEQYPIYYVDSPGTVEEIRTTIIDFYKRPEIKGKWLIIILDHALLTKGKNGDREKDILFDLQRLFMEFKKYGKNTIIQLSQMNREIEDKERIINSSLHFPVRRDIFGGDSLYQASDYVIVLHRPEILGIERYGLSNWPVKDLIYMHFLKVREGEPKILVFQNNLKYNSIEEYNPSNFKQIKEN
;
A
#
# COMPACT_ATOMS: atom_id res chain seq x y z
N MET A 1 -13.59 0.23 49.98
CA MET A 1 -13.51 -0.62 48.77
C MET A 1 -14.33 0.07 47.68
N GLU A 2 -13.66 0.87 46.86
CA GLU A 2 -14.30 1.53 45.75
C GLU A 2 -14.29 0.57 44.55
N HIS A 3 -15.47 0.08 44.16
CA HIS A 3 -15.68 -0.57 42.88
C HIS A 3 -15.51 0.49 41.79
N ARG A 4 -14.30 0.65 41.26
CA ARG A 4 -14.11 1.35 40.00
C ARG A 4 -14.82 0.56 38.91
N SER A 5 -15.89 1.11 38.38
CA SER A 5 -16.56 0.59 37.19
C SER A 5 -15.56 0.65 36.04
N ASN A 6 -15.15 -0.49 35.51
CA ASN A 6 -14.14 -0.65 34.43
C ASN A 6 -14.61 -0.14 33.04
N ASN A 7 -15.67 0.69 32.99
CA ASN A 7 -16.32 1.11 31.73
C ASN A 7 -16.16 2.60 31.39
N ALA A 8 -15.40 3.37 32.15
CA ALA A 8 -15.18 4.78 31.82
C ALA A 8 -14.10 4.95 30.75
N LEU A 9 -14.40 5.75 29.71
CA LEU A 9 -13.42 6.13 28.71
C LEU A 9 -12.33 7.01 29.33
N THR A 10 -11.08 6.84 28.87
CA THR A 10 -9.98 7.70 29.26
C THR A 10 -10.06 9.07 28.61
N TYR A 11 -9.72 10.11 29.35
CA TYR A 11 -9.66 11.49 28.85
C TYR A 11 -8.32 12.12 29.21
N LYS A 12 -7.89 13.08 28.39
CA LYS A 12 -6.66 13.85 28.60
C LYS A 12 -7.01 15.33 28.71
N HIS A 13 -6.32 16.03 29.62
CA HIS A 13 -6.39 17.49 29.62
C HIS A 13 -5.65 18.06 28.39
N ILE A 14 -6.15 19.16 27.81
CA ILE A 14 -5.58 19.80 26.60
C ILE A 14 -4.05 20.01 26.67
N LYS A 15 -3.51 20.24 27.84
CA LYS A 15 -2.08 20.42 28.07
C LYS A 15 -1.24 19.22 27.60
N GLU A 16 -1.75 18.01 27.77
CA GLU A 16 -1.01 16.79 27.39
C GLU A 16 -0.87 16.69 25.85
N PRO A 17 -1.95 16.70 25.05
CA PRO A 17 -1.83 16.66 23.59
C PRO A 17 -1.13 17.92 23.03
N THR A 18 -1.21 19.07 23.69
CA THR A 18 -0.44 20.27 23.30
C THR A 18 1.07 20.01 23.43
N ASN A 19 1.53 19.43 24.51
CA ASN A 19 2.95 19.09 24.70
C ASN A 19 3.39 18.00 23.71
N GLU A 20 2.55 16.99 23.47
CA GLU A 20 2.81 15.93 22.47
C GLU A 20 3.01 16.53 21.08
N ILE A 21 2.13 17.43 20.62
CA ILE A 21 2.25 18.03 19.27
C ILE A 21 3.42 19.00 19.16
N LEU A 22 3.72 19.80 20.18
CA LEU A 22 4.87 20.68 20.18
C LEU A 22 6.18 19.89 20.07
N LYS A 23 6.28 18.80 20.83
CA LYS A 23 7.43 17.90 20.72
C LYS A 23 7.54 17.29 19.32
N TYR A 24 6.43 16.80 18.77
CA TYR A 24 6.40 16.25 17.42
C TYR A 24 6.88 17.26 16.36
N ILE A 25 6.41 18.50 16.44
CA ILE A 25 6.81 19.58 15.52
C ILE A 25 8.31 19.88 15.67
N ASP A 26 8.82 19.98 16.90
CA ASP A 26 10.23 20.26 17.17
C ASP A 26 11.13 19.11 16.71
N ASP A 27 10.74 17.87 16.96
CA ASP A 27 11.44 16.67 16.49
C ASP A 27 11.53 16.67 14.96
N ARG A 28 10.44 16.98 14.26
CA ARG A 28 10.44 17.10 12.79
C ARG A 28 11.34 18.24 12.30
N ARG A 29 11.27 19.38 12.93
CA ARG A 29 12.14 20.53 12.62
C ARG A 29 13.64 20.17 12.76
N LYS A 30 13.96 19.30 13.69
CA LYS A 30 15.32 18.78 13.93
C LYS A 30 15.66 17.55 13.06
N GLY A 31 14.74 17.05 12.25
CA GLY A 31 14.93 15.83 11.46
C GLY A 31 14.96 14.54 12.27
N ILE A 32 14.47 14.56 13.52
CA ILE A 32 14.47 13.40 14.42
C ILE A 32 13.32 12.45 14.11
N VAL A 33 12.12 12.97 13.78
CA VAL A 33 10.97 12.17 13.35
C VAL A 33 10.99 12.07 11.84
N ASN A 34 11.28 10.88 11.34
CA ASN A 34 11.36 10.62 9.92
C ASN A 34 10.20 9.71 9.50
N SER A 35 9.50 10.14 8.46
CA SER A 35 8.69 9.24 7.63
C SER A 35 9.61 8.25 6.94
N LEU A 36 9.11 7.06 6.63
CA LEU A 36 9.87 6.12 5.81
C LEU A 36 9.76 6.54 4.35
N ARG A 37 10.89 6.87 3.77
CA ARG A 37 11.00 7.32 2.38
C ARG A 37 10.69 6.18 1.43
N THR A 38 10.01 6.51 0.34
CA THR A 38 9.85 5.68 -0.84
C THR A 38 10.67 6.25 -1.99
N ARG A 39 10.83 5.51 -3.08
CA ARG A 39 11.50 5.99 -4.31
C ARG A 39 10.77 7.15 -4.99
N TRP A 40 9.50 7.33 -4.68
CA TRP A 40 8.63 8.29 -5.34
C TRP A 40 8.62 9.64 -4.62
N SER A 41 9.34 10.60 -5.14
CA SER A 41 9.53 11.91 -4.50
C SER A 41 8.23 12.73 -4.41
N LYS A 42 7.36 12.62 -5.44
CA LYS A 42 6.07 13.30 -5.46
C LYS A 42 5.09 12.65 -4.47
N PHE A 43 5.11 11.30 -4.39
CA PHE A 43 4.35 10.56 -3.38
C PHE A 43 4.80 10.95 -1.97
N ASN A 44 6.11 10.98 -1.70
CA ASN A 44 6.64 11.38 -0.40
C ASN A 44 6.17 12.79 -0.02
N ARG A 45 6.21 13.75 -0.95
CA ARG A 45 5.70 15.12 -0.68
C ARG A 45 4.20 15.14 -0.38
N GLN A 46 3.42 14.30 -1.07
CA GLN A 46 1.97 14.21 -0.85
C GLN A 46 1.62 13.52 0.47
N CYS A 47 2.52 12.67 0.99
CA CYS A 47 2.38 11.92 2.23
C CYS A 47 3.33 12.41 3.33
N MET A 48 3.55 13.72 3.47
CA MET A 48 4.32 14.35 4.56
C MET A 48 5.75 13.79 4.75
N GLY A 49 6.37 13.32 3.66
CA GLY A 49 7.74 12.79 3.64
C GLY A 49 7.83 11.30 3.34
N GLY A 50 6.72 10.59 3.22
CA GLY A 50 6.66 9.16 2.89
C GLY A 50 5.61 8.40 3.69
N ILE A 51 5.94 7.21 4.15
CA ILE A 51 5.05 6.43 5.01
C ILE A 51 5.16 6.95 6.44
N GLU A 52 4.03 7.33 7.00
CA GLU A 52 3.93 7.96 8.33
C GLU A 52 3.46 6.95 9.39
N PRO A 53 3.89 7.11 10.65
CA PRO A 53 3.34 6.34 11.76
C PRO A 53 1.91 6.77 12.09
N ASN A 54 1.14 5.85 12.63
CA ASN A 54 -0.23 6.08 13.11
C ASN A 54 -1.19 6.55 12.00
N VAL A 55 -0.99 6.00 10.79
CA VAL A 55 -1.74 6.33 9.57
C VAL A 55 -2.30 5.05 8.93
N ILE A 56 -3.51 5.16 8.38
CA ILE A 56 -4.15 4.13 7.56
C ILE A 56 -4.15 4.61 6.10
N TYR A 57 -3.48 3.86 5.24
CA TYR A 57 -3.50 4.02 3.78
C TYR A 57 -4.42 2.96 3.18
N THR A 58 -5.40 3.38 2.39
CA THR A 58 -6.17 2.50 1.51
C THR A 58 -5.72 2.72 0.08
N ILE A 59 -5.23 1.64 -0.56
CA ILE A 59 -4.82 1.64 -1.95
C ILE A 59 -5.85 0.84 -2.74
N ALA A 60 -6.68 1.51 -3.52
CA ALA A 60 -7.73 0.88 -4.31
C ALA A 60 -7.39 0.89 -5.80
N GLY A 61 -8.11 0.07 -6.58
CA GLY A 61 -8.00 0.01 -8.03
C GLY A 61 -8.56 -1.29 -8.59
N ILE A 62 -8.86 -1.31 -9.88
CA ILE A 62 -9.30 -2.52 -10.59
C ILE A 62 -8.18 -3.55 -10.71
N SER A 63 -8.52 -4.77 -11.15
CA SER A 63 -7.50 -5.78 -11.45
C SER A 63 -6.53 -5.29 -12.54
N GLY A 64 -5.24 -5.61 -12.40
CA GLY A 64 -4.22 -5.22 -13.38
C GLY A 64 -3.76 -3.75 -13.33
N CYS A 65 -4.29 -2.92 -12.43
CA CYS A 65 -3.86 -1.51 -12.31
C CYS A 65 -2.52 -1.31 -11.57
N GLY A 66 -1.96 -2.36 -10.96
CA GLY A 66 -0.63 -2.30 -10.34
C GLY A 66 -0.61 -2.19 -8.80
N LYS A 67 -1.72 -2.42 -8.09
CA LYS A 67 -1.76 -2.37 -6.61
C LYS A 67 -0.67 -3.21 -5.94
N SER A 68 -0.62 -4.50 -6.24
CA SER A 68 0.37 -5.40 -5.64
C SER A 68 1.81 -5.04 -6.05
N SER A 69 2.02 -4.54 -7.28
CA SER A 69 3.35 -4.05 -7.70
C SER A 69 3.75 -2.78 -6.94
N PHE A 70 2.81 -1.89 -6.65
CA PHE A 70 3.05 -0.72 -5.81
C PHE A 70 3.49 -1.15 -4.40
N VAL A 71 2.74 -2.06 -3.78
CA VAL A 71 3.05 -2.54 -2.42
C VAL A 71 4.37 -3.32 -2.39
N ASN A 72 4.65 -4.18 -3.37
CA ASN A 72 5.94 -4.87 -3.46
C ASN A 72 7.12 -3.91 -3.58
N SER A 73 6.99 -2.86 -4.40
CA SER A 73 7.99 -1.81 -4.51
C SER A 73 8.16 -1.06 -3.19
N LEU A 74 7.03 -0.75 -2.54
CA LEU A 74 7.03 -0.09 -1.24
C LEU A 74 7.76 -0.91 -0.18
N GLU A 75 7.43 -2.20 -0.02
CA GLU A 75 8.09 -3.10 0.92
C GLU A 75 9.61 -3.15 0.72
N THR A 76 10.10 -3.12 -0.54
CA THR A 76 11.53 -3.08 -0.84
C THR A 76 12.14 -1.73 -0.46
N ASP A 77 11.50 -0.62 -0.85
CA ASP A 77 11.97 0.73 -0.58
C ASP A 77 12.09 1.04 0.91
N LEU A 78 11.15 0.53 1.71
CA LEU A 78 11.17 0.76 3.15
C LEU A 78 12.51 0.35 3.77
N PHE A 79 13.11 -0.76 3.33
CA PHE A 79 14.40 -1.22 3.85
C PHE A 79 15.60 -0.60 3.13
N ASP A 80 15.55 -0.51 1.81
CA ASP A 80 16.67 0.01 1.02
C ASP A 80 16.93 1.50 1.26
N LEU A 81 15.87 2.29 1.43
CA LEU A 81 15.96 3.74 1.57
C LEU A 81 15.97 4.24 3.01
N ASN A 82 15.68 3.36 3.98
CA ASN A 82 15.62 3.70 5.40
C ASN A 82 16.46 2.72 6.25
N PRO A 83 17.76 2.54 5.96
CA PRO A 83 18.58 1.50 6.61
C PRO A 83 18.76 1.70 8.12
N LYS A 84 18.51 2.90 8.63
CA LYS A 84 18.53 3.23 10.07
C LYS A 84 17.15 3.15 10.72
N GLY A 85 16.12 2.78 9.95
CA GLY A 85 14.75 2.70 10.44
C GLY A 85 14.57 1.50 11.40
N ASN A 86 13.94 1.75 12.55
CA ASN A 86 13.60 0.68 13.49
C ASN A 86 12.14 0.25 13.28
N PHE A 87 11.89 -0.54 12.26
CA PHE A 87 10.55 -1.00 11.88
C PHE A 87 10.56 -2.45 11.40
N VAL A 88 9.37 -3.01 11.28
CA VAL A 88 9.11 -4.37 10.83
C VAL A 88 7.81 -4.39 10.03
N VAL A 89 7.70 -5.29 9.06
CA VAL A 89 6.51 -5.47 8.23
C VAL A 89 5.84 -6.80 8.58
N LEU A 90 4.53 -6.76 8.83
CA LEU A 90 3.65 -7.93 8.90
C LEU A 90 2.66 -7.84 7.74
N SER A 91 2.82 -8.73 6.76
CA SER A 91 2.06 -8.71 5.50
C SER A 91 1.10 -9.89 5.44
N PHE A 92 -0.19 -9.61 5.42
CA PHE A 92 -1.27 -10.58 5.20
C PHE A 92 -1.54 -10.69 3.70
N ASN A 93 -1.09 -11.77 3.09
CA ASN A 93 -1.20 -12.04 1.66
C ASN A 93 -2.34 -13.03 1.39
N PHE A 94 -3.56 -12.54 1.39
CA PHE A 94 -4.72 -13.41 1.23
C PHE A 94 -5.00 -13.79 -0.23
N GLU A 95 -4.49 -13.03 -1.17
CA GLU A 95 -4.68 -13.28 -2.61
C GLU A 95 -3.56 -14.15 -3.21
N MET A 96 -2.32 -14.01 -2.71
CA MET A 96 -1.16 -14.61 -3.33
C MET A 96 -0.17 -15.15 -2.30
N LEU A 97 0.42 -16.30 -2.57
CA LEU A 97 1.47 -16.88 -1.72
C LEU A 97 2.68 -15.95 -1.59
N SER A 98 3.27 -15.90 -0.41
CA SER A 98 4.47 -15.12 -0.08
C SER A 98 5.64 -15.42 -1.02
N SER A 99 5.83 -16.69 -1.43
CA SER A 99 6.85 -17.06 -2.43
C SER A 99 6.68 -16.32 -3.76
N LYS A 100 5.44 -16.06 -4.20
CA LYS A 100 5.17 -15.29 -5.41
C LYS A 100 5.43 -13.79 -5.21
N GLN A 101 5.19 -13.27 -3.99
CA GLN A 101 5.55 -11.90 -3.63
C GLN A 101 7.09 -11.72 -3.66
N VAL A 102 7.84 -12.66 -3.11
CA VAL A 102 9.31 -12.65 -3.21
C VAL A 102 9.76 -12.73 -4.67
N GLY A 103 9.17 -13.60 -5.49
CA GLY A 103 9.47 -13.68 -6.92
C GLY A 103 9.23 -12.36 -7.67
N ARG A 104 8.20 -11.59 -7.30
CA ARG A 104 7.98 -10.23 -7.84
C ARG A 104 9.05 -9.23 -7.41
N LYS A 105 9.56 -9.33 -6.18
CA LYS A 105 10.70 -8.51 -5.72
C LYS A 105 11.97 -8.83 -6.50
N LEU A 106 12.23 -10.11 -6.77
CA LEU A 106 13.33 -10.54 -7.63
C LEU A 106 13.16 -10.03 -9.07
N SER A 107 11.97 -10.16 -9.64
CA SER A 107 11.64 -9.60 -10.96
C SER A 107 11.96 -8.10 -11.03
N TYR A 108 11.56 -7.35 -10.02
CA TYR A 108 11.87 -5.92 -9.94
C TYR A 108 13.38 -5.66 -9.85
N ALA A 109 14.07 -6.34 -8.94
CA ALA A 109 15.50 -6.10 -8.67
C ALA A 109 16.38 -6.44 -9.89
N LEU A 110 16.05 -7.52 -10.58
CA LEU A 110 16.82 -8.04 -11.71
C LEU A 110 16.39 -7.46 -13.07
N LYS A 111 15.29 -6.70 -13.11
CA LYS A 111 14.67 -6.22 -14.36
C LYS A 111 14.36 -7.36 -15.34
N LYS A 112 14.01 -8.52 -14.81
CA LYS A 112 13.51 -9.69 -15.53
C LYS A 112 12.03 -9.85 -15.28
N THR A 113 11.27 -10.23 -16.28
CA THR A 113 9.85 -10.55 -16.11
C THR A 113 9.69 -11.84 -15.29
N THR A 114 8.53 -12.00 -14.64
CA THR A 114 8.23 -13.27 -13.94
C THR A 114 8.19 -14.46 -14.90
N THR A 115 7.85 -14.24 -16.18
CA THR A 115 7.91 -15.26 -17.24
C THR A 115 9.35 -15.71 -17.46
N GLU A 116 10.31 -14.80 -17.58
CA GLU A 116 11.74 -15.13 -17.70
C GLU A 116 12.27 -15.86 -16.48
N LEU A 117 11.86 -15.43 -15.26
CA LEU A 117 12.32 -16.07 -14.02
C LEU A 117 11.77 -17.49 -13.82
N TYR A 118 10.57 -17.79 -14.35
CA TYR A 118 9.89 -19.07 -14.10
C TYR A 118 9.84 -19.98 -15.31
N SER A 119 10.33 -19.54 -16.47
CA SER A 119 10.25 -20.33 -17.70
C SER A 119 11.15 -21.55 -17.64
N GLY A 120 10.57 -22.69 -18.00
CA GLY A 120 11.31 -23.93 -18.26
C GLY A 120 11.60 -24.19 -19.74
N THR A 121 11.25 -23.23 -20.63
CA THR A 121 11.51 -23.39 -22.09
C THR A 121 12.95 -23.15 -22.42
N LYS A 122 13.45 -23.79 -23.52
CA LYS A 122 14.87 -23.66 -23.92
C LYS A 122 15.24 -22.21 -24.24
N GLU A 123 14.32 -21.45 -24.82
CA GLU A 123 14.52 -20.06 -25.27
C GLU A 123 14.65 -19.07 -24.09
N LEU A 124 14.02 -19.39 -22.95
CA LEU A 124 13.99 -18.55 -21.76
C LEU A 124 14.68 -19.20 -20.56
N LYS A 125 15.47 -20.26 -20.79
CA LYS A 125 16.21 -20.91 -19.71
C LYS A 125 17.24 -19.94 -19.12
N LEU A 126 17.19 -19.79 -17.79
CA LEU A 126 18.19 -19.02 -17.07
C LEU A 126 19.60 -19.63 -17.25
N SER A 127 20.57 -18.77 -17.44
CA SER A 127 22.00 -19.19 -17.40
C SER A 127 22.42 -19.39 -15.93
N ASP A 128 23.56 -20.06 -15.73
CA ASP A 128 24.13 -20.22 -14.38
C ASP A 128 24.46 -18.86 -13.75
N SER A 129 24.97 -17.92 -14.55
CA SER A 129 25.19 -16.52 -14.09
C SER A 129 23.91 -15.80 -13.69
N ASP A 130 22.80 -15.96 -14.44
CA ASP A 130 21.49 -15.41 -14.04
C ASP A 130 21.04 -16.00 -12.71
N TYR A 131 21.23 -17.30 -12.51
CA TYR A 131 20.84 -17.96 -11.27
C TYR A 131 21.68 -17.50 -10.08
N GLU A 132 22.99 -17.31 -10.25
CA GLU A 132 23.86 -16.74 -9.22
C GLU A 132 23.40 -15.32 -8.81
N GLU A 133 23.03 -14.48 -9.79
CA GLU A 133 22.49 -13.15 -9.52
C GLU A 133 21.17 -13.22 -8.74
N ILE A 134 20.26 -14.13 -9.12
CA ILE A 134 19.01 -14.38 -8.40
C ILE A 134 19.30 -14.77 -6.94
N VAL A 135 20.23 -15.70 -6.70
CA VAL A 135 20.61 -16.15 -5.36
C VAL A 135 21.16 -14.98 -4.53
N ASN A 136 21.99 -14.13 -5.12
CA ASN A 136 22.56 -12.97 -4.43
C ASN A 136 21.48 -11.97 -4.04
N GLN A 137 20.50 -11.69 -4.93
CA GLN A 137 19.36 -10.82 -4.61
C GLN A 137 18.44 -11.45 -3.56
N ALA A 138 18.21 -12.76 -3.60
CA ALA A 138 17.44 -13.47 -2.60
C ALA A 138 18.07 -13.35 -1.21
N LYS A 139 19.38 -13.54 -1.08
CA LYS A 139 20.12 -13.34 0.19
C LYS A 139 19.98 -11.92 0.74
N LYS A 140 19.90 -10.91 -0.12
CA LYS A 140 19.62 -9.53 0.31
C LYS A 140 18.20 -9.42 0.88
N LEU A 141 17.20 -9.98 0.19
CA LEU A 141 15.80 -9.94 0.65
C LEU A 141 15.59 -10.68 1.98
N GLU A 142 16.34 -11.75 2.25
CA GLU A 142 16.29 -12.50 3.51
C GLU A 142 16.67 -11.64 4.73
N GLN A 143 17.39 -10.54 4.53
CA GLN A 143 17.76 -9.62 5.62
C GLN A 143 16.63 -8.67 6.02
N TYR A 144 15.57 -8.60 5.24
CA TYR A 144 14.45 -7.68 5.55
C TYR A 144 13.54 -8.30 6.60
N PRO A 145 13.24 -7.63 7.70
CA PRO A 145 12.29 -8.10 8.71
C PRO A 145 10.84 -7.98 8.20
N ILE A 146 10.50 -8.79 7.20
CA ILE A 146 9.16 -8.96 6.66
C ILE A 146 8.65 -10.34 7.05
N TYR A 147 7.45 -10.38 7.61
CA TYR A 147 6.76 -11.60 7.99
C TYR A 147 5.46 -11.70 7.21
N TYR A 148 5.18 -12.90 6.68
CA TYR A 148 4.03 -13.14 5.83
C TYR A 148 3.01 -14.07 6.49
N VAL A 149 1.73 -13.78 6.23
CA VAL A 149 0.59 -14.64 6.57
C VAL A 149 -0.15 -14.95 5.27
N ASP A 150 -0.06 -16.19 4.80
CA ASP A 150 -0.58 -16.60 3.49
C ASP A 150 -2.03 -17.14 3.54
N SER A 151 -2.58 -17.32 4.74
CA SER A 151 -3.93 -17.87 4.90
C SER A 151 -4.93 -16.76 5.22
N PRO A 152 -6.02 -16.62 4.44
CA PRO A 152 -7.12 -15.74 4.79
C PRO A 152 -7.73 -16.11 6.14
N GLY A 153 -7.92 -15.10 7.00
CA GLY A 153 -8.47 -15.26 8.34
C GLY A 153 -9.67 -14.34 8.60
N THR A 154 -10.36 -14.57 9.70
CA THR A 154 -11.40 -13.70 10.24
C THR A 154 -10.76 -12.44 10.86
N VAL A 155 -11.58 -11.41 11.11
CA VAL A 155 -11.11 -10.18 11.81
C VAL A 155 -10.50 -10.51 13.17
N GLU A 156 -11.03 -11.50 13.89
CA GLU A 156 -10.50 -11.91 15.20
C GLU A 156 -9.17 -12.67 15.07
N GLU A 157 -9.00 -13.51 14.05
CA GLU A 157 -7.72 -14.17 13.77
C GLU A 157 -6.66 -13.15 13.37
N ILE A 158 -7.01 -12.13 12.57
CA ILE A 158 -6.11 -11.02 12.24
C ILE A 158 -5.71 -10.27 13.52
N ARG A 159 -6.68 -9.95 14.41
CA ARG A 159 -6.44 -9.32 15.71
C ARG A 159 -5.45 -10.12 16.54
N THR A 160 -5.74 -11.41 16.72
CA THR A 160 -4.93 -12.32 17.55
C THR A 160 -3.51 -12.43 16.99
N THR A 161 -3.38 -12.56 15.66
CA THR A 161 -2.08 -12.64 14.99
C THR A 161 -1.24 -11.38 15.24
N ILE A 162 -1.83 -10.18 15.11
CA ILE A 162 -1.12 -8.92 15.37
C ILE A 162 -0.71 -8.83 16.84
N ILE A 163 -1.60 -9.19 17.78
CA ILE A 163 -1.29 -9.16 19.23
C ILE A 163 -0.15 -10.14 19.56
N ASP A 164 -0.19 -11.36 19.03
CA ASP A 164 0.86 -12.35 19.26
C ASP A 164 2.19 -11.94 18.62
N PHE A 165 2.13 -11.30 17.46
CA PHE A 165 3.30 -10.74 16.82
C PHE A 165 3.99 -9.67 17.68
N TYR A 166 3.22 -8.80 18.36
CA TYR A 166 3.74 -7.81 19.29
C TYR A 166 4.45 -8.39 20.53
N LYS A 167 4.07 -9.61 20.94
CA LYS A 167 4.69 -10.26 22.12
C LYS A 167 6.11 -10.75 21.85
N ARG A 168 6.51 -10.84 20.58
CA ARG A 168 7.85 -11.31 20.21
C ARG A 168 8.92 -10.32 20.68
N PRO A 169 9.97 -10.77 21.36
CA PRO A 169 11.03 -9.90 21.88
C PRO A 169 11.69 -9.03 20.79
N GLU A 170 11.89 -9.61 19.60
CA GLU A 170 12.51 -8.95 18.47
C GLU A 170 11.65 -7.85 17.82
N ILE A 171 10.36 -7.78 18.17
CA ILE A 171 9.41 -6.78 17.68
C ILE A 171 9.21 -5.62 18.64
N LYS A 172 9.53 -5.85 19.91
CA LYS A 172 9.30 -4.88 20.98
C LYS A 172 9.95 -3.53 20.69
N GLY A 173 9.15 -2.46 20.72
CA GLY A 173 9.61 -1.08 20.49
C GLY A 173 9.87 -0.73 19.02
N LYS A 174 9.61 -1.63 18.07
CA LYS A 174 9.68 -1.33 16.65
C LYS A 174 8.38 -0.70 16.14
N TRP A 175 8.50 0.07 15.08
CA TRP A 175 7.36 0.53 14.32
C TRP A 175 6.82 -0.63 13.48
N LEU A 176 5.57 -1.00 13.71
CA LEU A 176 4.91 -2.09 12.97
C LEU A 176 4.15 -1.51 11.76
N ILE A 177 4.48 -2.02 10.59
CA ILE A 177 3.77 -1.77 9.35
C ILE A 177 2.96 -3.01 9.01
N ILE A 178 1.64 -2.87 9.06
CA ILE A 178 0.69 -3.93 8.73
C ILE A 178 0.23 -3.73 7.30
N ILE A 179 0.42 -4.74 6.47
CA ILE A 179 -0.05 -4.76 5.07
C ILE A 179 -1.14 -5.81 4.95
N LEU A 180 -2.24 -5.49 4.27
CA LEU A 180 -3.33 -6.43 3.99
C LEU A 180 -3.66 -6.44 2.49
N ASP A 181 -3.33 -7.50 1.81
CA ASP A 181 -3.62 -7.74 0.38
C ASP A 181 -4.58 -8.94 0.23
N HIS A 182 -5.89 -8.74 0.09
CA HIS A 182 -6.64 -7.49 0.20
C HIS A 182 -7.83 -7.63 1.16
N ALA A 183 -8.40 -6.50 1.59
CA ALA A 183 -9.43 -6.44 2.63
C ALA A 183 -10.67 -7.31 2.36
N LEU A 184 -11.08 -7.48 1.09
CA LEU A 184 -12.25 -8.27 0.69
C LEU A 184 -12.10 -9.79 0.88
N LEU A 185 -10.87 -10.29 1.05
CA LEU A 185 -10.62 -11.71 1.31
C LEU A 185 -10.61 -12.05 2.81
N THR A 186 -10.88 -11.08 3.68
CA THR A 186 -11.09 -11.34 5.10
C THR A 186 -12.33 -12.20 5.27
N LYS A 187 -12.18 -13.31 6.01
CA LYS A 187 -13.28 -14.24 6.25
C LYS A 187 -14.28 -13.67 7.23
N GLY A 188 -15.58 -13.94 7.00
CA GLY A 188 -16.65 -13.74 7.96
C GLY A 188 -16.97 -15.03 8.72
N LYS A 189 -17.75 -14.89 9.78
CA LYS A 189 -18.47 -16.03 10.39
C LYS A 189 -19.69 -16.37 9.53
N ASN A 190 -20.23 -17.57 9.68
CA ASN A 190 -21.44 -17.98 8.96
C ASN A 190 -22.57 -16.97 9.17
N GLY A 191 -23.05 -16.39 8.07
CA GLY A 191 -24.14 -15.40 8.06
C GLY A 191 -23.69 -13.93 8.10
N ASP A 192 -22.39 -13.64 8.28
CA ASP A 192 -21.90 -12.26 8.24
C ASP A 192 -22.01 -11.71 6.82
N ARG A 193 -22.50 -10.48 6.71
CA ARG A 193 -22.48 -9.74 5.44
C ARG A 193 -21.10 -9.13 5.22
N GLU A 194 -20.65 -9.12 4.00
CA GLU A 194 -19.34 -8.56 3.62
C GLU A 194 -19.11 -7.12 4.13
N LYS A 195 -20.16 -6.30 4.14
CA LYS A 195 -20.09 -4.94 4.69
C LYS A 195 -19.81 -4.91 6.20
N ASP A 196 -20.36 -5.86 6.95
CA ASP A 196 -20.17 -5.94 8.40
C ASP A 196 -18.74 -6.38 8.71
N ILE A 197 -18.21 -7.35 7.95
CA ILE A 197 -16.81 -7.80 8.05
C ILE A 197 -15.85 -6.63 7.78
N LEU A 198 -16.08 -5.87 6.70
CA LEU A 198 -15.26 -4.71 6.37
C LEU A 198 -15.35 -3.62 7.46
N PHE A 199 -16.54 -3.39 8.02
CA PHE A 199 -16.72 -2.42 9.09
C PHE A 199 -15.93 -2.83 10.35
N ASP A 200 -16.00 -4.10 10.76
CA ASP A 200 -15.28 -4.60 11.93
C ASP A 200 -13.76 -4.60 11.69
N LEU A 201 -13.32 -4.91 10.48
CA LEU A 201 -11.91 -4.78 10.09
C LEU A 201 -11.42 -3.34 10.21
N GLN A 202 -12.21 -2.36 9.77
CA GLN A 202 -11.84 -0.94 9.90
C GLN A 202 -11.80 -0.48 11.36
N ARG A 203 -12.70 -0.99 12.21
CA ARG A 203 -12.66 -0.73 13.67
C ARG A 203 -11.37 -1.28 14.28
N LEU A 204 -11.00 -2.50 13.91
CA LEU A 204 -9.73 -3.12 14.32
C LEU A 204 -8.53 -2.26 13.92
N PHE A 205 -8.47 -1.81 12.69
CA PHE A 205 -7.36 -0.99 12.21
C PHE A 205 -7.30 0.40 12.87
N MET A 206 -8.44 1.02 13.14
CA MET A 206 -8.49 2.28 13.89
C MET A 206 -8.01 2.10 15.35
N GLU A 207 -8.25 0.94 15.95
CA GLU A 207 -7.72 0.59 17.28
C GLU A 207 -6.20 0.46 17.22
N PHE A 208 -5.66 -0.39 16.35
CA PHE A 208 -4.22 -0.59 16.22
C PHE A 208 -3.47 0.67 15.80
N LYS A 209 -4.05 1.52 14.94
CA LYS A 209 -3.49 2.82 14.59
C LYS A 209 -3.18 3.68 15.83
N LYS A 210 -4.02 3.59 16.86
CA LYS A 210 -3.87 4.36 18.12
C LYS A 210 -2.99 3.67 19.15
N TYR A 211 -2.70 2.39 18.94
CA TYR A 211 -1.91 1.58 19.85
C TYR A 211 -0.45 1.53 19.39
N GLY A 212 0.41 2.28 20.08
CA GLY A 212 1.82 2.33 19.75
C GLY A 212 2.13 3.04 18.42
N LYS A 213 3.22 2.66 17.78
CA LYS A 213 3.68 3.21 16.51
C LYS A 213 3.35 2.22 15.39
N ASN A 214 2.18 2.40 14.76
CA ASN A 214 1.66 1.50 13.74
C ASN A 214 1.28 2.24 12.47
N THR A 215 1.48 1.58 11.33
CA THR A 215 0.93 2.00 10.04
C THR A 215 0.18 0.85 9.42
N ILE A 216 -0.97 1.11 8.87
CA ILE A 216 -1.77 0.12 8.16
C ILE A 216 -1.82 0.52 6.67
N ILE A 217 -1.50 -0.43 5.80
CA ILE A 217 -1.60 -0.29 4.35
C ILE A 217 -2.52 -1.42 3.87
N GLN A 218 -3.76 -1.08 3.52
CA GLN A 218 -4.71 -2.06 3.04
C GLN A 218 -5.01 -1.87 1.56
N LEU A 219 -5.07 -2.98 0.84
CA LEU A 219 -5.50 -2.99 -0.54
C LEU A 219 -7.01 -3.24 -0.64
N SER A 220 -7.64 -2.58 -1.58
CA SER A 220 -9.05 -2.74 -1.89
C SER A 220 -9.29 -2.80 -3.39
N GLN A 221 -10.43 -3.34 -3.78
CA GLN A 221 -10.88 -3.34 -5.15
C GLN A 221 -11.85 -2.18 -5.41
N MET A 222 -12.09 -1.91 -6.66
CA MET A 222 -13.12 -0.98 -7.09
C MET A 222 -14.38 -1.72 -7.53
N ASN A 223 -15.52 -1.07 -7.41
CA ASN A 223 -16.78 -1.52 -7.99
C ASN A 223 -16.68 -1.52 -9.52
N ARG A 224 -17.45 -2.40 -10.17
CA ARG A 224 -17.48 -2.50 -11.63
C ARG A 224 -18.06 -1.26 -12.31
N GLU A 225 -18.73 -0.38 -11.58
CA GLU A 225 -19.25 0.89 -12.12
C GLU A 225 -18.17 1.76 -12.79
N ILE A 226 -16.89 1.63 -12.41
CA ILE A 226 -15.77 2.32 -13.05
C ILE A 226 -15.56 1.83 -14.50
N GLU A 227 -16.04 0.63 -14.83
CA GLU A 227 -15.93 -0.04 -16.14
C GLU A 227 -17.15 0.19 -17.02
N ASP A 228 -18.16 0.97 -16.56
CA ASP A 228 -19.37 1.25 -17.31
C ASP A 228 -19.08 2.00 -18.59
N LYS A 229 -19.76 1.60 -19.67
CA LYS A 229 -19.58 2.18 -21.02
C LYS A 229 -19.80 3.69 -21.04
N GLU A 230 -20.80 4.20 -20.31
CA GLU A 230 -21.07 5.63 -20.20
C GLU A 230 -19.86 6.39 -19.63
N ARG A 231 -19.21 5.82 -18.62
CA ARG A 231 -18.00 6.40 -18.00
C ARG A 231 -16.81 6.35 -18.96
N ILE A 232 -16.66 5.25 -19.70
CA ILE A 232 -15.57 5.08 -20.67
C ILE A 232 -15.68 6.10 -21.81
N ILE A 233 -16.90 6.38 -22.28
CA ILE A 233 -17.15 7.30 -23.39
C ILE A 233 -17.11 8.76 -22.94
N ASN A 234 -17.56 9.06 -21.72
CA ASN A 234 -17.68 10.43 -21.22
C ASN A 234 -16.45 10.83 -20.39
N SER A 235 -15.61 11.67 -20.97
CA SER A 235 -14.37 12.14 -20.33
C SER A 235 -14.58 12.85 -18.98
N SER A 236 -15.76 13.41 -18.72
CA SER A 236 -16.10 14.04 -17.43
C SER A 236 -16.31 13.01 -16.31
N LEU A 237 -16.52 11.73 -16.64
CA LEU A 237 -16.80 10.65 -15.71
C LEU A 237 -15.61 9.68 -15.53
N HIS A 238 -14.49 9.90 -16.21
CA HIS A 238 -13.34 9.01 -16.18
C HIS A 238 -12.70 8.88 -14.78
N PHE A 239 -12.72 9.96 -13.98
CA PHE A 239 -12.02 9.97 -12.70
C PHE A 239 -12.71 9.11 -11.66
N PRO A 240 -11.93 8.29 -10.92
CA PRO A 240 -12.48 7.53 -9.82
C PRO A 240 -12.99 8.45 -8.72
N VAL A 241 -14.07 8.04 -8.08
CA VAL A 241 -14.71 8.74 -6.97
C VAL A 241 -14.92 7.79 -5.80
N ARG A 242 -15.27 8.32 -4.62
CA ARG A 242 -15.44 7.54 -3.39
C ARG A 242 -16.35 6.32 -3.55
N ARG A 243 -17.49 6.45 -4.24
CA ARG A 243 -18.46 5.36 -4.44
C ARG A 243 -17.92 4.20 -5.26
N ASP A 244 -16.85 4.42 -6.03
CA ASP A 244 -16.23 3.39 -6.85
C ASP A 244 -15.39 2.41 -6.04
N ILE A 245 -15.06 2.72 -4.79
CA ILE A 245 -14.30 1.84 -3.90
C ILE A 245 -15.26 0.83 -3.30
N PHE A 246 -14.98 -0.46 -3.46
CA PHE A 246 -15.79 -1.51 -2.85
C PHE A 246 -15.75 -1.40 -1.32
N GLY A 247 -16.93 -1.46 -0.66
CA GLY A 247 -17.02 -1.18 0.77
C GLY A 247 -16.67 0.26 1.17
N GLY A 248 -16.69 1.17 0.19
CA GLY A 248 -16.08 2.49 0.19
C GLY A 248 -16.33 3.36 1.42
N ASP A 249 -17.51 3.29 2.04
CA ASP A 249 -17.82 4.18 3.16
C ASP A 249 -16.99 3.87 4.40
N SER A 250 -16.89 2.61 4.81
CA SER A 250 -16.11 2.23 5.99
C SER A 250 -14.61 2.44 5.79
N LEU A 251 -14.08 2.03 4.64
CA LEU A 251 -12.67 2.23 4.30
C LEU A 251 -12.32 3.72 4.21
N TYR A 252 -13.16 4.49 3.52
CA TYR A 252 -12.94 5.93 3.34
C TYR A 252 -12.95 6.69 4.66
N GLN A 253 -13.89 6.36 5.57
CA GLN A 253 -13.97 7.00 6.88
C GLN A 253 -12.77 6.69 7.76
N ALA A 254 -12.35 5.43 7.82
CA ALA A 254 -11.25 4.98 8.67
C ALA A 254 -9.87 5.47 8.20
N SER A 255 -9.67 5.58 6.88
CA SER A 255 -8.37 5.90 6.30
C SER A 255 -8.00 7.38 6.44
N ASP A 256 -6.71 7.64 6.57
CA ASP A 256 -6.13 8.98 6.49
C ASP A 256 -5.80 9.35 5.04
N TYR A 257 -5.34 8.35 4.27
CA TYR A 257 -5.13 8.46 2.84
C TYR A 257 -5.98 7.42 2.11
N VAL A 258 -6.70 7.86 1.08
CA VAL A 258 -7.41 6.98 0.15
C VAL A 258 -6.87 7.27 -1.24
N ILE A 259 -6.21 6.28 -1.81
CA ILE A 259 -5.46 6.39 -3.05
C ILE A 259 -6.02 5.37 -4.04
N VAL A 260 -6.35 5.81 -5.24
CA VAL A 260 -6.77 4.93 -6.34
C VAL A 260 -5.70 4.89 -7.40
N LEU A 261 -5.18 3.69 -7.66
CA LEU A 261 -4.37 3.43 -8.84
C LEU A 261 -5.32 3.17 -10.01
N HIS A 262 -5.30 4.05 -10.99
CA HIS A 262 -6.15 3.97 -12.17
C HIS A 262 -5.33 3.91 -13.44
N ARG A 263 -5.66 2.94 -14.28
CA ARG A 263 -4.98 2.67 -15.54
C ARG A 263 -6.00 2.72 -16.66
N PRO A 264 -6.28 3.93 -17.21
CA PRO A 264 -7.36 4.11 -18.19
C PRO A 264 -7.18 3.28 -19.46
N GLU A 265 -5.94 3.01 -19.86
CA GLU A 265 -5.60 2.21 -21.03
C GLU A 265 -6.26 0.81 -21.02
N ILE A 266 -6.34 0.14 -19.87
CA ILE A 266 -6.95 -1.20 -19.79
C ILE A 266 -8.47 -1.20 -19.92
N LEU A 267 -9.09 -0.02 -19.82
CA LEU A 267 -10.51 0.21 -20.06
C LEU A 267 -10.79 0.66 -21.50
N GLY A 268 -9.78 0.71 -22.36
CA GLY A 268 -9.93 1.19 -23.74
C GLY A 268 -10.12 2.71 -23.86
N ILE A 269 -9.83 3.47 -22.81
CA ILE A 269 -9.86 4.93 -22.82
C ILE A 269 -8.62 5.42 -23.56
N GLU A 270 -8.81 6.17 -24.65
CA GLU A 270 -7.72 6.69 -25.49
C GLU A 270 -7.15 8.02 -24.96
N ARG A 271 -8.00 8.83 -24.33
CA ARG A 271 -7.63 10.12 -23.72
C ARG A 271 -8.33 10.29 -22.38
N TYR A 272 -7.61 10.72 -21.36
CA TYR A 272 -8.08 10.68 -19.99
C TYR A 272 -8.55 12.03 -19.47
N GLY A 273 -9.78 12.06 -18.99
CA GLY A 273 -10.42 13.25 -18.42
C GLY A 273 -10.63 14.39 -19.41
N LEU A 274 -11.16 15.50 -18.94
CA LEU A 274 -11.48 16.68 -19.75
C LEU A 274 -10.24 17.34 -20.40
N SER A 275 -9.08 17.16 -19.80
CA SER A 275 -7.82 17.72 -20.32
C SER A 275 -7.13 16.82 -21.34
N ASN A 276 -7.77 15.74 -21.78
CA ASN A 276 -7.26 14.82 -22.80
C ASN A 276 -5.86 14.27 -22.50
N TRP A 277 -5.59 13.89 -21.25
CA TRP A 277 -4.30 13.37 -20.84
C TRP A 277 -3.94 12.06 -21.57
N PRO A 278 -2.66 11.81 -21.84
CA PRO A 278 -2.22 10.56 -22.45
C PRO A 278 -2.48 9.38 -21.53
N VAL A 279 -2.73 8.18 -22.09
CA VAL A 279 -3.03 6.98 -21.31
C VAL A 279 -2.01 5.88 -21.49
N LYS A 280 -1.31 5.86 -22.64
CA LYS A 280 -0.40 4.78 -23.01
C LYS A 280 0.73 4.64 -22.01
N ASP A 281 0.87 3.45 -21.46
CA ASP A 281 1.89 3.10 -20.47
C ASP A 281 1.90 4.00 -19.21
N LEU A 282 0.75 4.59 -18.85
CA LEU A 282 0.61 5.43 -17.67
C LEU A 282 -0.37 4.87 -16.65
N ILE A 283 -0.07 5.15 -15.39
CA ILE A 283 -0.92 4.89 -14.23
C ILE A 283 -1.16 6.22 -13.54
N TYR A 284 -2.43 6.55 -13.31
CA TYR A 284 -2.84 7.73 -12.57
C TYR A 284 -3.13 7.35 -11.13
N MET A 285 -2.40 7.97 -10.20
CA MET A 285 -2.60 7.79 -8.76
C MET A 285 -3.44 8.94 -8.23
N HIS A 286 -4.72 8.68 -8.00
CA HIS A 286 -5.67 9.65 -7.47
C HIS A 286 -5.68 9.61 -5.94
N PHE A 287 -5.28 10.67 -5.30
CA PHE A 287 -5.49 10.86 -3.87
C PHE A 287 -6.90 11.39 -3.65
N LEU A 288 -7.86 10.50 -3.36
CA LEU A 288 -9.25 10.88 -3.10
C LEU A 288 -9.43 11.48 -1.71
N LYS A 289 -8.58 11.10 -0.77
CA LYS A 289 -8.55 11.62 0.59
C LYS A 289 -7.12 11.80 1.06
N VAL A 290 -6.84 12.95 1.65
CA VAL A 290 -5.60 13.30 2.33
C VAL A 290 -5.99 14.05 3.59
N ARG A 291 -5.83 13.43 4.78
CA ARG A 291 -6.32 14.02 6.03
C ARG A 291 -5.62 15.34 6.37
N GLU A 292 -4.31 15.40 6.16
CA GLU A 292 -3.46 16.55 6.49
C GLU A 292 -2.99 17.31 5.23
N GLY A 293 -3.82 17.34 4.18
CA GLY A 293 -3.44 18.00 2.93
C GLY A 293 -4.56 18.01 1.90
N GLU A 294 -4.21 18.29 0.65
CA GLU A 294 -5.15 18.39 -0.45
C GLU A 294 -5.10 17.16 -1.37
N PRO A 295 -6.26 16.71 -1.90
CA PRO A 295 -6.31 15.71 -2.96
C PRO A 295 -5.51 16.13 -4.19
N LYS A 296 -4.76 15.20 -4.78
CA LYS A 296 -3.97 15.42 -6.01
C LYS A 296 -3.98 14.17 -6.87
N ILE A 297 -3.60 14.35 -8.12
CA ILE A 297 -3.35 13.25 -9.05
C ILE A 297 -1.87 13.25 -9.38
N LEU A 298 -1.21 12.12 -9.14
CA LEU A 298 0.16 11.87 -9.56
C LEU A 298 0.18 10.93 -10.75
N VAL A 299 1.15 11.11 -11.64
CA VAL A 299 1.29 10.26 -12.82
C VAL A 299 2.52 9.40 -12.69
N PHE A 300 2.36 8.12 -13.02
CA PHE A 300 3.40 7.11 -12.97
C PHE A 300 3.56 6.42 -14.33
N GLN A 301 4.79 6.04 -14.61
CA GLN A 301 5.12 5.15 -15.72
C GLN A 301 4.77 3.71 -15.34
N ASN A 302 4.11 3.03 -16.25
CA ASN A 302 3.78 1.61 -16.13
C ASN A 302 5.00 0.74 -16.47
N ASN A 303 5.63 0.18 -15.44
CA ASN A 303 6.69 -0.83 -15.56
C ASN A 303 6.26 -2.17 -14.93
N LEU A 304 4.96 -2.49 -15.01
CA LEU A 304 4.37 -3.68 -14.39
C LEU A 304 4.95 -5.00 -14.92
N LYS A 305 5.52 -5.02 -16.11
CA LYS A 305 6.25 -6.19 -16.63
C LYS A 305 7.42 -6.59 -15.71
N TYR A 306 7.99 -5.63 -14.98
CA TYR A 306 9.03 -5.84 -13.96
C TYR A 306 8.50 -5.62 -12.55
N ASN A 307 7.19 -5.77 -12.34
CA ASN A 307 6.53 -5.55 -11.05
C ASN A 307 6.85 -4.21 -10.38
N SER A 308 6.98 -3.15 -11.16
CA SER A 308 7.33 -1.80 -10.70
C SER A 308 6.41 -0.74 -11.30
N ILE A 309 6.31 0.37 -10.60
CA ILE A 309 5.82 1.64 -11.13
C ILE A 309 6.84 2.73 -10.80
N GLU A 310 7.01 3.71 -11.67
CA GLU A 310 7.98 4.79 -11.49
C GLU A 310 7.31 6.15 -11.68
N GLU A 311 7.79 7.20 -11.01
CA GLU A 311 7.23 8.53 -11.21
C GLU A 311 7.44 8.97 -12.67
N TYR A 312 6.35 9.41 -13.27
CA TYR A 312 6.39 9.96 -14.63
C TYR A 312 7.19 11.24 -14.67
N ASN A 313 8.22 11.25 -15.55
CA ASN A 313 9.00 12.43 -15.86
C ASN A 313 8.81 12.77 -17.35
N PRO A 314 8.21 13.96 -17.68
CA PRO A 314 7.98 14.35 -19.08
C PRO A 314 9.27 14.41 -19.95
N SER A 315 10.43 14.67 -19.35
CA SER A 315 11.69 14.68 -20.08
C SER A 315 12.11 13.32 -20.62
N ASN A 316 11.70 12.24 -19.97
CA ASN A 316 11.99 10.88 -20.44
C ASN A 316 11.16 10.47 -21.69
N PHE A 317 10.09 11.21 -22.00
CA PHE A 317 9.22 10.93 -23.16
C PHE A 317 9.74 11.50 -24.47
N LYS A 318 10.64 12.50 -24.42
CA LYS A 318 11.26 13.05 -25.65
C LYS A 318 12.25 12.07 -26.29
N GLN A 319 12.84 11.16 -25.51
CA GLN A 319 13.80 10.16 -26.02
C GLN A 319 13.16 8.96 -26.74
N ILE A 320 11.86 8.70 -26.53
CA ILE A 320 11.15 7.57 -27.16
C ILE A 320 10.59 7.94 -28.55
N LYS A 321 10.55 9.22 -28.92
CA LYS A 321 10.07 9.68 -30.21
C LYS A 321 11.13 9.79 -31.31
N GLU A 322 12.39 9.55 -30.98
CA GLU A 322 13.53 9.71 -31.93
C GLU A 322 14.23 8.39 -32.27
N ASN A 323 13.61 7.21 -31.98
CA ASN A 323 14.09 5.90 -32.45
C ASN A 323 13.03 5.15 -33.21
#